data_c82ab6855dd67edc3d01157f1add3c18
#
_entry.id   c82ab6855dd67edc3d01157f1add3c18
#
_cell.length_a   1.000
_cell.length_b   1.000
_cell.length_c   1.000
_cell.angle_alpha   90.00
_cell.angle_beta   90.00
_cell.angle_gamma   90.00
#
_symmetry.space_group_name_H-M   'P 1'
#
loop_
_entity.id
_entity.type
_entity.pdbx_description
1 polymer ?
#
loop_
_entity_poly.entity_id
_entity_poly.type
_entity_poly.pdbx_seq_one_letter_code
_entity_poly.pdbx_strand_id
1 'polypeptide(L)'
;MERTARMQSPLHRTDARSKLLVTVVFLVTMLSVPLCRLPELLLFFVFPIVACAMGGLSYGTIFRRSLVVLPFVVFIGVFNLFYDREPVFRIGTLAVTAGWVSFLSIVLRGLLSVQALLVLIGSTGYYGLCRSMQRLGVPAVFTTQLLFVYRYLYVLIEEAAAMQQARDARSFGRRS
;
A
#
# COMPACT_ATOMS: atom_id res chain seq x y z
N MET A 1 -0.79 2.99 14.39
CA MET A 1 0.32 2.94 13.44
C MET A 1 1.53 3.80 13.86
N GLU A 2 1.35 4.86 14.62
CA GLU A 2 2.49 5.70 15.09
C GLU A 2 3.41 5.04 16.13
N ARG A 3 2.96 4.05 16.89
CA ARG A 3 3.82 3.38 17.88
C ARG A 3 5.00 2.60 17.27
N THR A 4 4.89 2.15 16.04
CA THR A 4 5.97 1.41 15.33
C THR A 4 7.01 2.34 14.71
N ALA A 5 6.69 3.61 14.49
CA ALA A 5 7.60 4.61 13.92
C ALA A 5 8.68 5.10 14.92
N ARG A 6 8.59 4.72 16.19
CA ARG A 6 9.57 5.12 17.25
C ARG A 6 10.71 4.13 17.46
N MET A 7 10.75 3.00 16.76
CA MET A 7 11.89 2.10 16.84
C MET A 7 13.09 2.70 16.08
N GLN A 8 14.21 2.84 16.76
CA GLN A 8 15.48 3.29 16.18
C GLN A 8 16.01 2.21 15.23
N SER A 9 15.60 2.24 13.97
CA SER A 9 16.13 1.36 12.93
C SER A 9 17.08 2.16 12.03
N PRO A 10 18.07 1.51 11.39
CA PRO A 10 19.02 2.18 10.49
C PRO A 10 18.33 2.93 9.35
N LEU A 11 17.13 2.52 8.95
CA LEU A 11 16.32 3.21 7.95
C LEU A 11 15.81 4.58 8.47
N HIS A 12 15.69 4.78 9.80
CA HIS A 12 15.28 6.07 10.38
C HIS A 12 16.35 7.17 10.20
N ARG A 13 17.61 6.79 9.98
CA ARG A 13 18.73 7.70 9.65
C ARG A 13 18.74 8.13 8.19
N THR A 14 18.04 7.41 7.30
CA THR A 14 17.96 7.76 5.88
C THR A 14 16.90 8.84 5.69
N ASP A 15 17.22 9.88 4.94
CA ASP A 15 16.30 10.98 4.64
C ASP A 15 14.98 10.44 4.04
N ALA A 16 13.87 10.95 4.57
CA ALA A 16 12.53 10.58 4.11
C ALA A 16 12.31 10.85 2.61
N ARG A 17 13.08 11.77 2.03
CA ARG A 17 13.10 12.06 0.58
C ARG A 17 13.63 10.88 -0.22
N SER A 18 14.76 10.32 0.20
CA SER A 18 15.38 9.18 -0.50
C SER A 18 14.47 7.97 -0.50
N LYS A 19 13.80 7.68 0.62
CA LYS A 19 12.83 6.59 0.73
C LYS A 19 11.66 6.79 -0.22
N LEU A 20 11.08 7.99 -0.25
CA LEU A 20 9.97 8.32 -1.13
C LEU A 20 10.40 8.17 -2.59
N LEU A 21 11.57 8.72 -2.96
CA LEU A 21 12.09 8.68 -4.32
C LEU A 21 12.36 7.24 -4.78
N VAL A 22 13.01 6.44 -3.94
CA VAL A 22 13.27 5.01 -4.21
C VAL A 22 11.97 4.24 -4.37
N THR A 23 10.95 4.50 -3.53
CA THR A 23 9.65 3.83 -3.66
C THR A 23 8.94 4.24 -4.95
N VAL A 24 8.99 5.52 -5.34
CA VAL A 24 8.39 5.97 -6.60
C VAL A 24 9.10 5.35 -7.80
N VAL A 25 10.44 5.36 -7.81
CA VAL A 25 11.24 4.72 -8.88
C VAL A 25 10.92 3.23 -8.96
N PHE A 26 10.83 2.55 -7.81
CA PHE A 26 10.43 1.15 -7.73
C PHE A 26 9.06 0.91 -8.36
N LEU A 27 8.05 1.72 -8.01
CA LEU A 27 6.70 1.59 -8.57
C LEU A 27 6.69 1.83 -10.08
N VAL A 28 7.37 2.88 -10.56
CA VAL A 28 7.46 3.18 -11.99
C VAL A 28 8.14 2.04 -12.76
N THR A 29 9.27 1.53 -12.23
CA THR A 29 10.01 0.42 -12.85
C THR A 29 9.16 -0.85 -12.90
N MET A 30 8.47 -1.18 -11.80
CA MET A 30 7.60 -2.35 -11.72
C MET A 30 6.40 -2.25 -12.69
N LEU A 31 5.82 -1.05 -12.84
CA LEU A 31 4.71 -0.83 -13.77
C LEU A 31 5.15 -0.86 -15.23
N SER A 32 6.41 -0.53 -15.53
CA SER A 32 6.98 -0.57 -16.88
C SER A 32 7.26 -1.99 -17.39
N VAL A 33 7.31 -3.00 -16.52
CA VAL A 33 7.49 -4.40 -16.93
C VAL A 33 6.26 -4.88 -17.71
N PRO A 34 6.41 -5.56 -18.86
CA PRO A 34 5.25 -6.11 -19.59
C PRO A 34 4.48 -7.16 -18.78
N LEU A 35 3.16 -7.25 -18.98
CA LEU A 35 2.27 -8.17 -18.24
C LEU A 35 2.62 -9.65 -18.41
N CYS A 36 3.25 -10.01 -19.53
CA CYS A 36 3.61 -11.41 -19.85
C CYS A 36 4.88 -11.92 -19.14
N ARG A 37 5.64 -11.07 -18.45
CA ARG A 37 6.92 -11.45 -17.82
C ARG A 37 6.77 -11.66 -16.31
N LEU A 38 6.02 -12.68 -15.93
CA LEU A 38 5.82 -13.06 -14.52
C LEU A 38 7.11 -13.31 -13.71
N PRO A 39 8.17 -13.97 -14.25
CA PRO A 39 9.39 -14.20 -13.49
C PRO A 39 10.08 -12.90 -13.04
N GLU A 40 10.03 -11.87 -13.87
CA GLU A 40 10.60 -10.56 -13.54
C GLU A 40 9.86 -9.91 -12.38
N LEU A 41 8.53 -10.07 -12.30
CA LEU A 41 7.72 -9.54 -11.19
C LEU A 41 8.05 -10.20 -9.85
N LEU A 42 8.43 -11.49 -9.84
CA LEU A 42 8.84 -12.16 -8.61
C LEU A 42 10.11 -11.56 -8.02
N LEU A 43 11.03 -11.08 -8.86
CA LEU A 43 12.24 -10.41 -8.40
C LEU A 43 11.94 -9.13 -7.61
N PHE A 44 10.85 -8.44 -7.95
CA PHE A 44 10.44 -7.22 -7.25
C PHE A 44 9.97 -7.46 -5.80
N PHE A 45 9.65 -8.72 -5.41
CA PHE A 45 9.37 -9.05 -4.01
C PHE A 45 10.57 -8.85 -3.07
N VAL A 46 11.77 -8.85 -3.60
CA VAL A 46 12.99 -8.58 -2.81
C VAL A 46 12.94 -7.18 -2.18
N PHE A 47 12.41 -6.19 -2.91
CA PHE A 47 12.37 -4.81 -2.42
C PHE A 47 11.56 -4.62 -1.12
N PRO A 48 10.28 -5.02 -1.03
CA PRO A 48 9.54 -4.86 0.22
C PRO A 48 10.10 -5.70 1.37
N ILE A 49 10.71 -6.85 1.10
CA ILE A 49 11.36 -7.68 2.12
C ILE A 49 12.57 -6.96 2.70
N VAL A 50 13.48 -6.47 1.85
CA VAL A 50 14.67 -5.73 2.27
C VAL A 50 14.30 -4.44 2.99
N ALA A 51 13.34 -3.70 2.43
CA ALA A 51 12.88 -2.45 3.02
C ALA A 51 12.19 -2.66 4.39
N CYS A 52 11.47 -3.77 4.60
CA CYS A 52 10.93 -4.16 5.90
C CYS A 52 12.05 -4.51 6.89
N ALA A 53 13.03 -5.30 6.45
CA ALA A 53 14.16 -5.69 7.30
C ALA A 53 14.95 -4.46 7.76
N MET A 54 15.24 -3.53 6.86
CA MET A 54 15.92 -2.27 7.19
C MET A 54 15.06 -1.34 8.04
N GLY A 55 13.74 -1.37 7.86
CA GLY A 55 12.77 -0.54 8.60
C GLY A 55 12.45 -1.06 10.02
N GLY A 56 12.91 -2.27 10.38
CA GLY A 56 12.52 -2.93 11.62
C GLY A 56 11.01 -3.25 11.67
N LEU A 57 10.38 -3.34 10.50
CA LEU A 57 8.96 -3.64 10.37
C LEU A 57 8.76 -5.15 10.21
N SER A 58 7.76 -5.69 10.91
CA SER A 58 7.39 -7.09 10.74
C SER A 58 6.74 -7.31 9.37
N TYR A 59 7.45 -8.03 8.49
CA TYR A 59 6.94 -8.34 7.14
C TYR A 59 5.58 -9.04 7.19
N GLY A 60 5.37 -9.95 8.15
CA GLY A 60 4.08 -10.63 8.33
C GLY A 60 2.91 -9.68 8.59
N THR A 61 3.15 -8.60 9.33
CA THR A 61 2.11 -7.58 9.58
C THR A 61 1.78 -6.79 8.31
N ILE A 62 2.80 -6.45 7.52
CA ILE A 62 2.61 -5.73 6.25
C ILE A 62 1.91 -6.63 5.24
N PHE A 63 2.34 -7.88 5.12
CA PHE A 63 1.71 -8.86 4.24
C PHE A 63 0.24 -9.10 4.60
N ARG A 64 -0.08 -9.28 5.90
CA ARG A 64 -1.46 -9.46 6.37
C ARG A 64 -2.33 -8.22 6.07
N ARG A 65 -1.77 -7.03 6.16
CA ARG A 65 -2.49 -5.79 5.83
C ARG A 65 -2.68 -5.62 4.33
N SER A 66 -1.72 -6.03 3.50
CA SER A 66 -1.86 -6.00 2.05
C SER A 66 -2.93 -6.98 1.56
N LEU A 67 -3.18 -8.08 2.31
CA LEU A 67 -4.23 -9.04 2.00
C LEU A 67 -5.64 -8.42 2.03
N VAL A 68 -5.85 -7.37 2.81
CA VAL A 68 -7.14 -6.65 2.88
C VAL A 68 -7.51 -6.01 1.53
N VAL A 69 -6.50 -5.65 0.73
CA VAL A 69 -6.70 -5.06 -0.61
C VAL A 69 -6.89 -6.15 -1.68
N LEU A 70 -6.50 -7.39 -1.37
CA LEU A 70 -6.53 -8.51 -2.31
C LEU A 70 -7.92 -8.76 -2.93
N PRO A 71 -9.05 -8.79 -2.19
CA PRO A 71 -10.37 -9.01 -2.80
C PRO A 71 -10.71 -7.94 -3.84
N PHE A 72 -10.30 -6.70 -3.62
CA PHE A 72 -10.51 -5.60 -4.58
C PHE A 72 -9.67 -5.79 -5.85
N VAL A 73 -8.40 -6.14 -5.69
CA VAL A 73 -7.48 -6.38 -6.82
C VAL A 73 -7.90 -7.61 -7.61
N VAL A 74 -8.34 -8.68 -6.93
CA VAL A 74 -8.88 -9.88 -7.55
C VAL A 74 -10.14 -9.56 -8.36
N PHE A 75 -11.03 -8.74 -7.79
CA PHE A 75 -12.25 -8.32 -8.48
C PHE A 75 -11.93 -7.62 -9.81
N ILE A 76 -10.99 -6.66 -9.79
CA ILE A 76 -10.53 -5.99 -11.02
C ILE A 76 -9.89 -6.99 -11.99
N GLY A 77 -9.05 -7.89 -11.48
CA GLY A 77 -8.36 -8.89 -12.29
C GLY A 77 -9.31 -9.87 -12.98
N VAL A 78 -10.40 -10.25 -12.31
CA VAL A 78 -11.44 -11.14 -12.88
C VAL A 78 -12.10 -10.52 -14.12
N PHE A 79 -12.35 -9.20 -14.11
CA PHE A 79 -12.87 -8.54 -15.30
C PHE A 79 -11.91 -8.66 -16.49
N ASN A 80 -10.61 -8.55 -16.23
CA ASN A 80 -9.60 -8.70 -17.29
C ASN A 80 -9.55 -10.14 -17.87
N LEU A 81 -9.88 -11.15 -17.06
CA LEU A 81 -9.97 -12.54 -17.49
C LEU A 81 -11.08 -12.75 -18.56
N PHE A 82 -12.16 -11.98 -18.47
CA PHE A 82 -13.26 -12.05 -19.45
C PHE A 82 -12.94 -11.29 -20.74
N TYR A 83 -12.07 -10.27 -20.65
CA TYR A 83 -11.76 -9.40 -21.78
C TYR A 83 -10.66 -9.98 -22.68
N ASP A 84 -9.65 -10.62 -22.10
CA ASP A 84 -8.44 -11.07 -22.80
C ASP A 84 -8.48 -12.59 -23.00
N ARG A 85 -9.04 -13.03 -24.13
CA ARG A 85 -9.23 -14.47 -24.48
C ARG A 85 -8.17 -15.00 -25.45
N GLU A 86 -7.16 -14.23 -25.82
CA GLU A 86 -6.15 -14.68 -26.76
C GLU A 86 -5.21 -15.73 -26.13
N PRO A 87 -4.95 -16.88 -26.79
CA PRO A 87 -4.02 -17.88 -26.29
C PRO A 87 -2.57 -17.44 -26.54
N VAL A 88 -1.83 -17.09 -25.48
CA VAL A 88 -0.43 -16.62 -25.58
C VAL A 88 0.59 -17.76 -25.55
N PHE A 89 0.27 -18.87 -24.88
CA PHE A 89 1.19 -20.01 -24.78
C PHE A 89 0.43 -21.33 -24.68
N ARG A 90 0.83 -22.30 -25.51
CA ARG A 90 0.41 -23.71 -25.40
C ARG A 90 1.53 -24.52 -24.77
N ILE A 91 1.37 -24.95 -23.53
CA ILE A 91 2.24 -25.94 -22.89
C ILE A 91 1.44 -27.25 -22.84
N GLY A 92 1.63 -28.12 -23.84
CA GLY A 92 0.93 -29.40 -23.94
C GLY A 92 -0.59 -29.26 -24.09
N THR A 93 -1.37 -29.95 -23.26
CA THR A 93 -2.84 -29.97 -23.27
C THR A 93 -3.48 -28.79 -22.53
N LEU A 94 -2.73 -28.01 -21.80
CA LEU A 94 -3.21 -26.82 -21.08
C LEU A 94 -2.92 -25.56 -21.89
N ALA A 95 -3.96 -24.99 -22.48
CA ALA A 95 -3.90 -23.66 -23.10
C ALA A 95 -3.94 -22.60 -21.98
N VAL A 96 -2.78 -22.04 -21.64
CA VAL A 96 -2.73 -20.89 -20.73
C VAL A 96 -3.16 -19.65 -21.52
N THR A 97 -4.37 -19.21 -21.27
CA THR A 97 -4.95 -18.03 -21.91
C THR A 97 -4.23 -16.78 -21.39
N ALA A 98 -4.03 -15.79 -22.25
CA ALA A 98 -3.45 -14.48 -21.90
C ALA A 98 -4.11 -13.88 -20.65
N GLY A 99 -5.42 -14.08 -20.50
CA GLY A 99 -6.19 -13.61 -19.36
C GLY A 99 -5.70 -14.13 -18.00
N TRP A 100 -5.24 -15.40 -17.90
CA TRP A 100 -4.68 -15.93 -16.65
C TRP A 100 -3.34 -15.30 -16.28
N VAL A 101 -2.48 -15.10 -17.29
CA VAL A 101 -1.18 -14.42 -17.08
C VAL A 101 -1.39 -12.95 -16.68
N SER A 102 -2.29 -12.28 -17.37
CA SER A 102 -2.66 -10.89 -17.08
C SER A 102 -3.31 -10.77 -15.69
N PHE A 103 -4.21 -11.67 -15.34
CA PHE A 103 -4.84 -11.72 -14.02
C PHE A 103 -3.79 -11.85 -12.91
N LEU A 104 -2.89 -12.84 -13.02
CA LEU A 104 -1.86 -13.06 -12.03
C LEU A 104 -0.90 -11.87 -11.92
N SER A 105 -0.54 -11.27 -13.07
CA SER A 105 0.28 -10.07 -13.11
C SER A 105 -0.37 -8.89 -12.41
N ILE A 106 -1.67 -8.66 -12.60
CA ILE A 106 -2.42 -7.59 -11.94
C ILE A 106 -2.44 -7.80 -10.43
N VAL A 107 -2.72 -9.05 -9.98
CA VAL A 107 -2.74 -9.39 -8.56
C VAL A 107 -1.37 -9.19 -7.92
N LEU A 108 -0.30 -9.67 -8.55
CA LEU A 108 1.07 -9.49 -8.04
C LEU A 108 1.46 -8.02 -7.97
N ARG A 109 1.17 -7.23 -9.00
CA ARG A 109 1.46 -5.78 -9.02
C ARG A 109 0.67 -5.05 -7.94
N GLY A 110 -0.61 -5.36 -7.79
CA GLY A 110 -1.43 -4.77 -6.74
C GLY A 110 -0.86 -5.04 -5.34
N LEU A 111 -0.50 -6.30 -5.06
CA LEU A 111 0.12 -6.67 -3.79
C LEU A 111 1.46 -5.96 -3.56
N LEU A 112 2.34 -5.94 -4.56
CA LEU A 112 3.65 -5.29 -4.47
C LEU A 112 3.52 -3.78 -4.26
N SER A 113 2.61 -3.12 -4.98
CA SER A 113 2.36 -1.68 -4.83
C SER A 113 1.89 -1.34 -3.42
N VAL A 114 0.93 -2.09 -2.90
CA VAL A 114 0.40 -1.88 -1.56
C VAL A 114 1.47 -2.15 -0.50
N GLN A 115 2.26 -3.21 -0.65
CA GLN A 115 3.37 -3.49 0.26
C GLN A 115 4.40 -2.37 0.27
N ALA A 116 4.82 -1.88 -0.90
CA ALA A 116 5.77 -0.77 -1.01
C ALA A 116 5.26 0.49 -0.31
N LEU A 117 3.98 0.84 -0.50
CA LEU A 117 3.33 1.97 0.18
C LEU A 117 3.25 1.78 1.69
N LEU A 118 2.86 0.58 2.16
CA LEU A 118 2.78 0.29 3.60
C LEU A 118 4.14 0.38 4.28
N VAL A 119 5.21 -0.08 3.60
CA VAL A 119 6.59 0.05 4.08
C VAL A 119 7.01 1.51 4.13
N LEU A 120 6.72 2.28 3.09
CA LEU A 120 7.03 3.71 3.04
C LEU A 120 6.35 4.47 4.20
N ILE A 121 5.04 4.28 4.37
CA ILE A 121 4.25 4.95 5.42
C ILE A 121 4.70 4.47 6.81
N GLY A 122 4.93 3.17 6.98
CA GLY A 122 5.37 2.58 8.25
C GLY A 122 6.75 3.03 8.69
N SER A 123 7.67 3.26 7.74
CA SER A 123 9.05 3.67 8.02
C SER A 123 9.25 5.18 8.12
N THR A 124 8.38 5.99 7.51
CA THR A 124 8.56 7.45 7.41
C THR A 124 7.59 8.23 8.29
N GLY A 125 6.40 7.64 8.53
CA GLY A 125 5.29 8.34 9.17
C GLY A 125 4.65 9.38 8.25
N TYR A 126 3.41 9.77 8.57
CA TYR A 126 2.63 10.67 7.70
C TYR A 126 3.24 12.07 7.58
N TYR A 127 3.67 12.65 8.72
CA TYR A 127 4.30 13.98 8.74
C TYR A 127 5.64 14.01 7.98
N GLY A 128 6.45 12.96 8.11
CA GLY A 128 7.70 12.81 7.37
C GLY A 128 7.47 12.73 5.88
N LEU A 129 6.41 12.03 5.47
CA LEU A 129 6.01 11.91 4.06
C LEU A 129 5.63 13.28 3.48
N CYS A 130 4.73 14.03 4.13
CA CYS A 130 4.32 15.36 3.70
C CYS A 130 5.49 16.33 3.59
N ARG A 131 6.38 16.32 4.58
CA ARG A 131 7.60 17.17 4.57
C ARG A 131 8.56 16.79 3.44
N SER A 132 8.64 15.50 3.11
CA SER A 132 9.46 15.01 2.00
C SER A 132 8.91 15.47 0.65
N MET A 133 7.58 15.42 0.48
CA MET A 133 6.90 15.88 -0.73
C MET A 133 7.13 17.37 -0.98
N GLN A 134 7.04 18.22 0.06
CA GLN A 134 7.36 19.65 -0.05
C GLN A 134 8.78 19.88 -0.54
N ARG A 135 9.72 19.12 0.00
CA ARG A 135 11.13 19.26 -0.33
C ARG A 135 11.47 18.72 -1.73
N LEU A 136 10.61 17.88 -2.31
CA LEU A 136 10.71 17.37 -3.69
C LEU A 136 10.04 18.30 -4.72
N GLY A 137 9.52 19.47 -4.28
CA GLY A 137 8.95 20.46 -5.17
C GLY A 137 7.42 20.43 -5.26
N VAL A 138 6.73 19.58 -4.46
CA VAL A 138 5.27 19.64 -4.40
C VAL A 138 4.85 20.96 -3.74
N PRO A 139 3.93 21.74 -4.37
CA PRO A 139 3.47 23.01 -3.82
C PRO A 139 2.97 22.87 -2.37
N ALA A 140 3.34 23.84 -1.53
CA ALA A 140 3.00 23.82 -0.10
C ALA A 140 1.50 23.71 0.18
N VAL A 141 0.67 24.21 -0.74
CA VAL A 141 -0.80 24.15 -0.63
C VAL A 141 -1.29 22.71 -0.50
N PHE A 142 -0.82 21.79 -1.36
CA PHE A 142 -1.22 20.37 -1.32
C PHE A 142 -0.77 19.67 -0.05
N THR A 143 0.46 19.89 0.37
CA THR A 143 0.98 19.24 1.58
C THR A 143 0.35 19.78 2.85
N THR A 144 0.01 21.07 2.87
CA THR A 144 -0.74 21.68 3.97
C THR A 144 -2.17 21.13 4.03
N GLN A 145 -2.84 20.98 2.90
CA GLN A 145 -4.14 20.32 2.80
C GLN A 145 -4.12 18.89 3.35
N LEU A 146 -3.13 18.10 2.97
CA LEU A 146 -2.96 16.73 3.48
C LEU A 146 -2.77 16.71 5.00
N LEU A 147 -1.97 17.64 5.55
CA LEU A 147 -1.76 17.75 6.99
C LEU A 147 -3.05 18.17 7.73
N PHE A 148 -3.84 19.06 7.15
CA PHE A 148 -5.14 19.43 7.70
C PHE A 148 -6.11 18.24 7.67
N VAL A 149 -6.23 17.52 6.56
CA VAL A 149 -7.07 16.33 6.47
C VAL A 149 -6.70 15.32 7.57
N TYR A 150 -5.41 15.04 7.74
CA TYR A 150 -4.93 14.14 8.76
C TYR A 150 -5.30 14.61 10.18
N ARG A 151 -5.09 15.90 10.47
CA ARG A 151 -5.43 16.49 11.78
C ARG A 151 -6.94 16.43 12.04
N TYR A 152 -7.75 16.89 11.10
CA TYR A 152 -9.20 16.92 11.27
C TYR A 152 -9.83 15.53 11.33
N LEU A 153 -9.23 14.53 10.67
CA LEU A 153 -9.66 13.14 10.79
C LEU A 153 -9.57 12.66 12.26
N TYR A 154 -8.49 12.98 12.97
CA TYR A 154 -8.36 12.63 14.38
C TYR A 154 -9.38 13.38 15.25
N VAL A 155 -9.58 14.67 15.01
CA VAL A 155 -10.59 15.47 15.73
C VAL A 155 -11.98 14.88 15.52
N LEU A 156 -12.33 14.51 14.29
CA LEU A 156 -13.63 13.90 13.98
C LEU A 156 -13.82 12.54 14.67
N ILE A 157 -12.76 11.72 14.73
CA ILE A 157 -12.83 10.43 15.43
C ILE A 157 -13.06 10.62 16.93
N GLU A 158 -12.35 11.58 17.55
CA GLU A 158 -12.53 11.90 18.97
C GLU A 158 -13.94 12.44 19.27
N GLU A 159 -14.42 13.35 18.43
CA GLU A 159 -15.77 13.90 18.57
C GLU A 159 -16.86 12.84 18.38
N ALA A 160 -16.71 11.97 17.36
CA ALA A 160 -17.62 10.86 17.14
C ALA A 160 -17.64 9.90 18.33
N ALA A 161 -16.49 9.62 18.92
CA ALA A 161 -16.39 8.76 20.12
C ALA A 161 -17.06 9.44 21.32
N ALA A 162 -16.88 10.74 21.51
CA ALA A 162 -17.54 11.50 22.58
C ALA A 162 -19.07 11.51 22.41
N MET A 163 -19.56 11.71 21.18
CA MET A 163 -20.99 11.65 20.86
C MET A 163 -21.57 10.23 21.15
N GLN A 164 -20.85 9.18 20.78
CA GLN A 164 -21.28 7.81 21.08
C GLN A 164 -21.36 7.57 22.59
N GLN A 165 -20.34 7.97 23.35
CA GLN A 165 -20.36 7.87 24.82
C GLN A 165 -21.52 8.65 25.45
N ALA A 166 -21.76 9.87 24.98
CA ALA A 166 -22.88 10.69 25.47
C ALA A 166 -24.24 10.05 25.16
N ARG A 167 -24.37 9.44 23.97
CA ARG A 167 -25.57 8.69 23.58
C ARG A 167 -25.76 7.46 24.46
N ASP A 168 -24.70 6.69 24.68
CA ASP A 168 -24.76 5.48 25.50
C ASP A 168 -25.09 5.82 26.97
N ALA A 169 -24.57 6.92 27.49
CA ALA A 169 -24.91 7.43 28.83
C ALA A 169 -26.38 7.85 28.97
N ARG A 170 -26.99 8.36 27.88
CA ARG A 170 -28.42 8.73 27.87
C ARG A 170 -29.34 7.53 27.62
N SER A 171 -28.85 6.44 27.07
CA SER A 171 -29.60 5.24 26.74
C SER A 171 -29.57 4.17 27.85
N PHE A 172 -29.37 4.58 29.10
CA PHE A 172 -29.37 3.68 30.27
C PHE A 172 -30.60 2.76 30.25
N GLY A 173 -30.39 1.48 29.91
CA GLY A 173 -31.39 0.43 30.02
C GLY A 173 -32.11 -0.01 28.75
N ARG A 174 -31.75 0.50 27.55
CA ARG A 174 -32.38 0.07 26.29
C ARG A 174 -31.35 -0.64 25.36
N ARG A 175 -30.83 -1.78 25.83
CA ARG A 175 -30.30 -2.83 24.96
C ARG A 175 -31.43 -3.82 24.72
N SER A 176 -32.10 -3.73 23.57
CA SER A 176 -32.78 -4.87 22.97
C SER A 176 -32.00 -5.26 21.73
#